data_552326e840f59acd51aa217e794505ed
#
_entry.id   552326e840f59acd51aa217e794505ed
#
_cell.length_a   1.000
_cell.length_b   1.000
_cell.length_c   1.000
_cell.angle_alpha   90.00
_cell.angle_beta   90.00
_cell.angle_gamma   90.00
#
_symmetry.space_group_name_H-M   'P 1'
#
loop_
_entity.id
_entity.type
_entity.pdbx_description
1 polymer ?
#
loop_
_entity_poly.entity_id
_entity_poly.type
_entity_poly.pdbx_seq_one_letter_code
_entity_poly.pdbx_strand_id
1 'polypeptide(L)'
;MNEKREKQKEEEKVNKDRKMRSETIILRPEVPLLERLSTYAASDVYPFHMPGHKRQVKMGITSVPNPFSVDITEIDGFDNLHHAEDILKESMNSAAAVYESDRSWYLVNGSTCGILAAIAAAVKPGEKILMARNSHKSAYHAVILNQLEPVYLY
;
A
#
# COMPACT_ATOMS: atom_id res chain seq x y z
N MET A 1 35.08 -28.57 25.50
CA MET A 1 35.06 -29.27 24.19
C MET A 1 33.66 -29.36 23.59
N ASN A 2 32.59 -29.36 24.39
CA ASN A 2 31.21 -29.42 23.93
C ASN A 2 30.69 -28.07 23.33
N GLU A 3 31.01 -26.92 23.95
CA GLU A 3 30.52 -25.60 23.45
C GLU A 3 31.00 -25.23 22.03
N LYS A 4 32.21 -25.64 21.67
CA LYS A 4 32.71 -25.41 20.28
C LYS A 4 31.95 -26.25 19.24
N ARG A 5 31.50 -27.45 19.64
CA ARG A 5 30.70 -28.32 18.74
C ARG A 5 29.27 -27.83 18.57
N GLU A 6 28.70 -27.24 19.62
CA GLU A 6 27.34 -26.67 19.53
C GLU A 6 27.32 -25.39 18.66
N LYS A 7 28.28 -24.49 18.85
CA LYS A 7 28.43 -23.31 17.98
C LYS A 7 28.65 -23.67 16.50
N GLN A 8 29.48 -24.68 16.23
CA GLN A 8 29.68 -25.15 14.85
C GLN A 8 28.40 -25.72 14.22
N LYS A 9 27.60 -26.45 14.96
CA LYS A 9 26.32 -26.99 14.48
C LYS A 9 25.30 -25.90 14.25
N GLU A 10 25.31 -24.85 15.06
CA GLU A 10 24.40 -23.71 14.89
C GLU A 10 24.80 -22.85 13.69
N GLU A 11 26.10 -22.63 13.47
CA GLU A 11 26.62 -21.97 12.28
C GLU A 11 26.36 -22.77 10.98
N GLU A 12 26.49 -24.08 11.01
CA GLU A 12 26.17 -24.95 9.89
C GLU A 12 24.67 -24.95 9.57
N LYS A 13 23.81 -24.90 10.59
CA LYS A 13 22.37 -24.80 10.44
C LYS A 13 21.97 -23.46 9.85
N VAL A 14 22.53 -22.37 10.36
CA VAL A 14 22.30 -21.01 9.82
C VAL A 14 22.80 -20.87 8.39
N ASN A 15 23.95 -21.46 8.05
CA ASN A 15 24.48 -21.45 6.69
C ASN A 15 23.67 -22.33 5.74
N LYS A 16 23.14 -23.47 6.20
CA LYS A 16 22.25 -24.33 5.42
C LYS A 16 20.91 -23.66 5.15
N ASP A 17 20.36 -22.98 6.16
CA ASP A 17 19.14 -22.18 6.02
C ASP A 17 19.35 -20.96 5.11
N ARG A 18 20.54 -20.33 5.17
CA ARG A 18 20.93 -19.24 4.28
C ARG A 18 21.10 -19.69 2.84
N LYS A 19 21.69 -20.86 2.62
CA LYS A 19 21.89 -21.47 1.29
C LYS A 19 20.57 -21.89 0.66
N MET A 20 19.62 -22.39 1.48
CA MET A 20 18.27 -22.73 1.02
C MET A 20 17.42 -21.49 0.70
N ARG A 21 17.74 -20.32 1.29
CA ARG A 21 17.08 -19.04 1.01
C ARG A 21 17.67 -18.30 -0.19
N SER A 22 18.89 -18.61 -0.61
CA SER A 22 19.59 -17.94 -1.72
C SER A 22 19.35 -18.59 -3.09
N GLU A 23 18.51 -19.62 -3.16
CA GLU A 23 18.08 -20.13 -4.47
C GLU A 23 17.29 -19.04 -5.19
N THR A 24 17.86 -18.51 -6.21
CA THR A 24 17.25 -17.55 -7.11
C THR A 24 15.85 -18.04 -7.48
N ILE A 25 14.82 -17.29 -7.12
CA ILE A 25 13.44 -17.63 -7.47
C ILE A 25 13.33 -17.55 -8.99
N ILE A 26 13.57 -18.65 -9.67
CA ILE A 26 13.26 -18.76 -11.09
C ILE A 26 11.73 -18.82 -11.16
N LEU A 27 11.12 -17.69 -11.49
CA LEU A 27 9.69 -17.60 -11.69
C LEU A 27 9.31 -18.44 -12.91
N ARG A 28 8.86 -19.66 -12.67
CA ARG A 28 8.36 -20.53 -13.73
C ARG A 28 6.97 -20.05 -14.16
N PRO A 29 6.71 -19.93 -15.47
CA PRO A 29 5.42 -19.44 -15.96
C PRO A 29 4.23 -20.27 -15.50
N GLU A 30 4.44 -21.56 -15.31
CA GLU A 30 3.44 -22.54 -14.91
C GLU A 30 3.09 -22.50 -13.40
N VAL A 31 3.85 -21.80 -12.57
CA VAL A 31 3.56 -21.71 -11.14
C VAL A 31 2.38 -20.78 -10.88
N PRO A 32 1.32 -21.22 -10.20
CA PRO A 32 0.17 -20.39 -9.86
C PRO A 32 0.58 -19.11 -9.12
N LEU A 33 -0.17 -18.04 -9.32
CA LEU A 33 0.13 -16.72 -8.75
C LEU A 33 0.29 -16.76 -7.21
N LEU A 34 -0.61 -17.46 -6.52
CA LEU A 34 -0.56 -17.57 -5.06
C LEU A 34 0.73 -18.25 -4.58
N GLU A 35 1.14 -19.33 -5.26
CA GLU A 35 2.36 -20.07 -4.93
C GLU A 35 3.61 -19.21 -5.16
N ARG A 36 3.63 -18.44 -6.25
CA ARG A 36 4.71 -17.47 -6.54
C ARG A 36 4.79 -16.38 -5.48
N LEU A 37 3.65 -15.81 -5.08
CA LEU A 37 3.59 -14.79 -4.04
C LEU A 37 4.03 -15.34 -2.68
N SER A 38 3.64 -16.57 -2.33
CA SER A 38 4.06 -17.23 -1.09
C SER A 38 5.55 -17.51 -1.08
N THR A 39 6.11 -17.99 -2.20
CA THR A 39 7.54 -18.22 -2.37
C THR A 39 8.32 -16.90 -2.27
N TYR A 40 7.84 -15.84 -2.92
CA TYR A 40 8.44 -14.52 -2.82
C TYR A 40 8.38 -13.97 -1.39
N ALA A 41 7.26 -14.12 -0.70
CA ALA A 41 7.09 -13.68 0.68
C ALA A 41 8.07 -14.37 1.64
N ALA A 42 8.40 -15.65 1.40
CA ALA A 42 9.36 -16.45 2.18
C ALA A 42 10.83 -16.19 1.81
N SER A 43 11.10 -15.47 0.72
CA SER A 43 12.46 -15.20 0.24
C SER A 43 13.15 -14.13 1.07
N ASP A 44 14.49 -14.08 0.99
CA ASP A 44 15.33 -13.04 1.58
C ASP A 44 15.55 -11.82 0.65
N VAL A 45 14.92 -11.81 -0.52
CA VAL A 45 14.98 -10.69 -1.46
C VAL A 45 14.42 -9.43 -0.82
N TYR A 46 15.23 -8.37 -0.75
CA TYR A 46 14.79 -7.10 -0.18
C TYR A 46 13.87 -6.35 -1.16
N PRO A 47 12.65 -5.97 -0.75
CA PRO A 47 11.66 -5.37 -1.66
C PRO A 47 11.91 -3.87 -1.87
N PHE A 48 12.61 -3.48 -2.92
CA PHE A 48 12.79 -2.07 -3.30
C PHE A 48 11.57 -1.44 -3.98
N HIS A 49 10.56 -2.25 -4.30
CA HIS A 49 9.30 -1.80 -4.88
C HIS A 49 8.30 -1.31 -3.80
N MET A 50 7.21 -0.71 -4.24
CA MET A 50 6.06 -0.42 -3.39
C MET A 50 5.31 -1.73 -3.02
N PRO A 51 4.68 -1.81 -1.84
CA PRO A 51 4.54 -0.78 -0.81
C PRO A 51 5.78 -0.59 0.08
N GLY A 52 5.84 0.58 0.72
CA GLY A 52 7.00 1.03 1.51
C GLY A 52 7.29 0.24 2.80
N HIS A 53 6.35 -0.56 3.31
CA HIS A 53 6.53 -1.33 4.56
C HIS A 53 7.63 -2.40 4.49
N LYS A 54 8.13 -2.73 3.30
CA LYS A 54 9.28 -3.63 3.07
C LYS A 54 9.14 -5.00 3.75
N ARG A 55 7.91 -5.52 3.87
CA ARG A 55 7.59 -6.77 4.59
C ARG A 55 8.01 -6.78 6.07
N GLN A 56 8.23 -5.61 6.67
CA GLN A 56 8.61 -5.50 8.07
C GLN A 56 7.37 -5.52 8.97
N VAL A 57 6.98 -6.69 9.41
CA VAL A 57 5.78 -6.93 10.23
C VAL A 57 5.89 -6.26 11.62
N LYS A 58 7.11 -5.92 12.05
CA LYS A 58 7.37 -5.32 13.37
C LYS A 58 7.28 -3.79 13.41
N MET A 59 7.18 -3.14 12.25
CA MET A 59 7.02 -1.69 12.19
C MET A 59 5.54 -1.32 12.14
N GLY A 60 4.98 -0.87 13.23
CA GLY A 60 3.62 -0.36 13.29
C GLY A 60 2.67 -1.23 14.11
N ILE A 61 1.51 -1.53 13.60
CA ILE A 61 0.45 -2.27 14.29
C ILE A 61 0.94 -3.69 14.56
N THR A 62 1.12 -4.04 15.83
CA THR A 62 1.69 -5.31 16.27
C THR A 62 0.74 -6.50 16.13
N SER A 63 -0.56 -6.24 15.91
CA SER A 63 -1.55 -7.28 15.66
C SER A 63 -2.58 -6.79 14.64
N VAL A 64 -2.38 -7.12 13.39
CA VAL A 64 -3.46 -7.00 12.38
C VAL A 64 -4.25 -8.29 12.43
N PRO A 65 -5.57 -8.23 12.65
CA PRO A 65 -6.42 -9.42 12.59
C PRO A 65 -6.31 -10.10 11.22
N ASN A 66 -6.63 -11.38 11.18
CA ASN A 66 -6.80 -12.06 9.90
C ASN A 66 -7.87 -11.31 9.08
N PRO A 67 -7.59 -10.89 7.84
CA PRO A 67 -8.54 -10.14 7.02
C PRO A 67 -9.94 -10.77 6.98
N PHE A 68 -10.04 -12.09 6.86
CA PHE A 68 -11.33 -12.79 6.84
C PHE A 68 -12.13 -12.67 8.15
N SER A 69 -11.46 -12.39 9.29
CA SER A 69 -12.14 -12.23 10.58
C SER A 69 -12.72 -10.85 10.79
N VAL A 70 -12.35 -9.89 9.96
CA VAL A 70 -12.76 -8.48 10.02
C VAL A 70 -13.35 -7.98 8.71
N ASP A 71 -13.57 -8.87 7.76
CA ASP A 71 -14.21 -8.56 6.48
C ASP A 71 -15.72 -8.52 6.67
N ILE A 72 -16.29 -7.33 6.54
CA ILE A 72 -17.71 -7.04 6.80
C ILE A 72 -18.26 -6.12 5.71
N THR A 73 -19.57 -6.04 5.64
CA THR A 73 -20.31 -5.01 4.88
C THR A 73 -20.88 -3.95 5.83
N GLU A 74 -21.86 -3.17 5.38
CA GLU A 74 -22.58 -2.19 6.18
C GLU A 74 -23.56 -2.90 7.13
N ILE A 75 -23.04 -3.39 8.25
CA ILE A 75 -23.83 -4.00 9.32
C ILE A 75 -24.03 -3.03 10.49
N ASP A 76 -25.00 -3.29 11.32
CA ASP A 76 -25.30 -2.45 12.49
C ASP A 76 -24.04 -2.24 13.36
N GLY A 77 -23.75 -0.97 13.66
CA GLY A 77 -22.59 -0.57 14.46
C GLY A 77 -21.26 -0.38 13.69
N PHE A 78 -21.26 -0.54 12.35
CA PHE A 78 -20.05 -0.38 11.56
C PHE A 78 -20.13 0.66 10.44
N ASP A 79 -21.21 1.46 10.42
CA ASP A 79 -21.34 2.61 9.54
C ASP A 79 -21.31 2.29 8.03
N ASN A 80 -21.45 3.31 7.20
CA ASN A 80 -21.35 3.23 5.73
C ASN A 80 -20.33 4.26 5.23
N LEU A 81 -19.32 3.82 4.46
CA LEU A 81 -18.23 4.69 4.02
C LEU A 81 -18.72 5.89 3.18
N HIS A 82 -19.76 5.70 2.38
CA HIS A 82 -20.29 6.76 1.51
C HIS A 82 -21.32 7.65 2.21
N HIS A 83 -21.75 7.26 3.39
CA HIS A 83 -22.68 8.01 4.24
C HIS A 83 -22.30 7.88 5.70
N ALA A 84 -21.08 8.28 6.03
CA ALA A 84 -20.48 8.11 7.34
C ALA A 84 -21.15 9.02 8.39
N GLU A 85 -21.72 8.42 9.43
CA GLU A 85 -22.42 9.12 10.51
C GLU A 85 -21.88 8.76 11.90
N ASP A 86 -21.18 7.64 12.04
CA ASP A 86 -20.74 7.06 13.31
C ASP A 86 -19.23 6.76 13.29
N ILE A 87 -18.81 5.53 13.44
CA ILE A 87 -17.40 5.10 13.65
C ILE A 87 -16.46 5.52 12.52
N LEU A 88 -16.92 5.48 11.26
CA LEU A 88 -16.11 5.94 10.13
C LEU A 88 -15.97 7.47 10.14
N LYS A 89 -17.04 8.19 10.48
CA LYS A 89 -16.99 9.64 10.65
C LYS A 89 -16.03 10.06 11.77
N GLU A 90 -16.09 9.39 12.91
CA GLU A 90 -15.17 9.65 14.03
C GLU A 90 -13.72 9.40 13.62
N SER A 91 -13.46 8.32 12.91
CA SER A 91 -12.14 7.98 12.40
C SER A 91 -11.62 9.00 11.37
N MET A 92 -12.48 9.48 10.46
CA MET A 92 -12.14 10.55 9.52
C MET A 92 -11.85 11.87 10.23
N ASN A 93 -12.62 12.23 11.28
CA ASN A 93 -12.38 13.42 12.08
C ASN A 93 -11.06 13.33 12.86
N SER A 94 -10.73 12.15 13.38
CA SER A 94 -9.45 11.91 14.04
C SER A 94 -8.28 12.06 13.06
N ALA A 95 -8.41 11.55 11.85
CA ALA A 95 -7.43 11.75 10.78
C ALA A 95 -7.29 13.23 10.41
N ALA A 96 -8.39 13.96 10.27
CA ALA A 96 -8.37 15.39 9.99
C ALA A 96 -7.63 16.17 11.08
N ALA A 97 -7.84 15.84 12.36
CA ALA A 97 -7.13 16.47 13.48
C ALA A 97 -5.61 16.21 13.44
N VAL A 98 -5.19 14.97 13.11
CA VAL A 98 -3.76 14.61 13.00
C VAL A 98 -3.06 15.36 11.87
N TYR A 99 -3.75 15.55 10.73
CA TYR A 99 -3.20 16.25 9.56
C TYR A 99 -3.49 17.76 9.54
N GLU A 100 -4.09 18.30 10.62
CA GLU A 100 -4.46 19.72 10.72
C GLU A 100 -5.29 20.19 9.51
N SER A 101 -6.18 19.33 9.01
CA SER A 101 -7.05 19.61 7.87
C SER A 101 -8.50 19.81 8.33
N ASP A 102 -9.28 20.56 7.55
CA ASP A 102 -10.70 20.78 7.85
C ASP A 102 -11.51 19.49 7.80
N ARG A 103 -11.14 18.59 6.89
CA ARG A 103 -11.81 17.29 6.70
C ARG A 103 -10.84 16.26 6.12
N SER A 104 -11.13 15.00 6.39
CA SER A 104 -10.49 13.84 5.76
C SER A 104 -11.53 12.85 5.26
N TRP A 105 -11.21 12.15 4.19
CA TRP A 105 -12.06 11.10 3.62
C TRP A 105 -11.24 9.86 3.35
N TYR A 106 -11.77 8.71 3.67
CA TYR A 106 -11.21 7.44 3.24
C TYR A 106 -11.62 7.15 1.80
N LEU A 107 -10.65 6.74 1.01
CA LEU A 107 -10.84 6.48 -0.41
C LEU A 107 -10.77 4.97 -0.69
N VAL A 108 -11.68 4.49 -1.50
CA VAL A 108 -11.55 3.23 -2.22
C VAL A 108 -10.89 3.50 -3.58
N ASN A 109 -10.32 2.51 -4.23
CA ASN A 109 -9.60 2.63 -5.52
C ASN A 109 -8.29 3.45 -5.47
N GLY A 110 -7.68 3.53 -4.29
CA GLY A 110 -6.35 4.12 -4.09
C GLY A 110 -6.27 5.64 -4.26
N SER A 111 -5.08 6.18 -4.10
CA SER A 111 -4.79 7.62 -4.22
C SER A 111 -5.10 8.18 -5.62
N THR A 112 -5.14 7.36 -6.66
CA THR A 112 -5.56 7.78 -8.00
C THR A 112 -6.97 8.33 -7.98
N CYS A 113 -7.90 7.68 -7.30
CA CYS A 113 -9.28 8.18 -7.15
C CYS A 113 -9.30 9.55 -6.47
N GLY A 114 -8.53 9.72 -5.40
CA GLY A 114 -8.42 11.00 -4.70
C GLY A 114 -7.86 12.13 -5.57
N ILE A 115 -6.83 11.85 -6.37
CA ILE A 115 -6.25 12.84 -7.29
C ILE A 115 -7.27 13.24 -8.36
N LEU A 116 -7.97 12.27 -8.94
CA LEU A 116 -9.00 12.54 -9.93
C LEU A 116 -10.14 13.39 -9.35
N ALA A 117 -10.65 13.02 -8.17
CA ALA A 117 -11.71 13.74 -7.48
C ALA A 117 -11.28 15.16 -7.06
N ALA A 118 -10.08 15.33 -6.52
CA ALA A 118 -9.56 16.63 -6.09
C ALA A 118 -9.42 17.59 -7.28
N ILE A 119 -8.87 17.12 -8.40
CA ILE A 119 -8.72 17.96 -9.60
C ILE A 119 -10.09 18.30 -10.18
N ALA A 120 -11.00 17.32 -10.28
CA ALA A 120 -12.35 17.57 -10.78
C ALA A 120 -13.16 18.55 -9.91
N ALA A 121 -12.90 18.58 -8.60
CA ALA A 121 -13.54 19.52 -7.69
C ALA A 121 -12.95 20.94 -7.76
N ALA A 122 -11.67 21.05 -8.10
CA ALA A 122 -10.93 22.32 -8.07
C ALA A 122 -10.95 23.09 -9.41
N VAL A 123 -11.10 22.39 -10.54
CA VAL A 123 -10.93 22.98 -11.88
C VAL A 123 -12.10 22.59 -12.78
N LYS A 124 -12.65 23.57 -13.52
CA LYS A 124 -13.76 23.33 -14.47
C LYS A 124 -13.24 22.91 -15.84
N PRO A 125 -14.04 22.20 -16.64
CA PRO A 125 -13.68 21.88 -18.01
C PRO A 125 -13.26 23.11 -18.83
N GLY A 126 -12.16 23.00 -19.58
CA GLY A 126 -11.59 24.08 -20.38
C GLY A 126 -10.69 25.05 -19.63
N GLU A 127 -10.56 24.93 -18.30
CA GLU A 127 -9.64 25.75 -17.52
C GLU A 127 -8.20 25.22 -17.57
N LYS A 128 -7.25 26.08 -17.17
CA LYS A 128 -5.82 25.75 -17.13
C LYS A 128 -5.43 25.13 -15.80
N ILE A 129 -4.57 24.12 -15.87
CA ILE A 129 -3.93 23.53 -14.70
C ILE A 129 -2.40 23.62 -14.81
N LEU A 130 -1.75 24.20 -13.80
CA LEU A 130 -0.31 24.24 -13.72
C LEU A 130 0.20 22.94 -13.10
N MET A 131 1.08 22.21 -13.80
CA MET A 131 1.57 20.91 -13.34
C MET A 131 3.03 20.66 -13.73
N ALA A 132 3.71 19.85 -12.97
CA ALA A 132 5.06 19.40 -13.30
C ALA A 132 5.02 18.27 -14.35
N ARG A 133 6.02 18.22 -15.23
CA ARG A 133 6.12 17.16 -16.25
C ARG A 133 6.32 15.75 -15.68
N ASN A 134 6.91 15.65 -14.49
CA ASN A 134 7.12 14.39 -13.78
C ASN A 134 5.96 14.01 -12.85
N SER A 135 4.79 14.64 -13.02
CA SER A 135 3.58 14.26 -12.28
C SER A 135 3.19 12.80 -12.53
N HIS A 136 2.58 12.18 -11.53
CA HIS A 136 2.06 10.83 -11.68
C HIS A 136 0.97 10.78 -12.76
N LYS A 137 0.86 9.65 -13.45
CA LYS A 137 -0.10 9.46 -14.55
C LYS A 137 -1.56 9.79 -14.18
N SER A 138 -1.94 9.68 -12.91
CA SER A 138 -3.28 10.04 -12.44
C SER A 138 -3.61 11.53 -12.66
N ALA A 139 -2.62 12.45 -12.54
CA ALA A 139 -2.81 13.85 -12.84
C ALA A 139 -3.06 14.08 -14.34
N TYR A 140 -2.32 13.37 -15.21
CA TYR A 140 -2.56 13.41 -16.66
C TYR A 140 -3.93 12.85 -17.03
N HIS A 141 -4.37 11.77 -16.36
CA HIS A 141 -5.72 11.24 -16.57
C HIS A 141 -6.80 12.25 -16.15
N ALA A 142 -6.58 12.99 -15.04
CA ALA A 142 -7.50 14.04 -14.63
C ALA A 142 -7.59 15.18 -15.65
N VAL A 143 -6.47 15.58 -16.25
CA VAL A 143 -6.44 16.57 -17.35
C VAL A 143 -7.32 16.11 -18.52
N ILE A 144 -7.16 14.86 -18.94
CA ILE A 144 -7.94 14.30 -20.07
C ILE A 144 -9.42 14.20 -19.71
N LEU A 145 -9.74 13.62 -18.56
CA LEU A 145 -11.12 13.38 -18.13
C LEU A 145 -11.91 14.69 -17.92
N ASN A 146 -11.25 15.73 -17.42
CA ASN A 146 -11.87 17.01 -17.17
C ASN A 146 -11.64 18.03 -18.32
N GLN A 147 -11.08 17.60 -19.45
CA GLN A 147 -10.83 18.46 -20.64
C GLN A 147 -10.05 19.75 -20.27
N LEU A 148 -9.01 19.61 -19.42
CA LEU A 148 -8.20 20.75 -18.97
C LEU A 148 -7.07 21.08 -19.94
N GLU A 149 -6.59 22.33 -19.90
CA GLU A 149 -5.40 22.76 -20.62
C GLU A 149 -4.17 22.72 -19.70
N PRO A 150 -3.23 21.78 -19.89
CA PRO A 150 -2.07 21.67 -19.01
C PRO A 150 -1.02 22.73 -19.35
N VAL A 151 -0.57 23.46 -18.35
CA VAL A 151 0.59 24.34 -18.39
C VAL A 151 1.71 23.69 -17.58
N TYR A 152 2.87 23.48 -18.21
CA TYR A 152 3.96 22.76 -17.55
C TYR A 152 4.98 23.68 -16.92
N LEU A 153 5.39 23.33 -15.69
CA LEU A 153 6.59 23.85 -15.06
C LEU A 153 7.83 23.14 -15.63
N TYR A 154 8.88 23.93 -15.87
CA TYR A 154 10.17 23.47 -16.35
C TYR A 154 11.21 23.56 -15.24
#